data_29eb97f6d9921fbca173c85a4765a6cb
#
_entry.id   29eb97f6d9921fbca173c85a4765a6cb
#
_cell.length_a   1.000
_cell.length_b   1.000
_cell.length_c   1.000
_cell.angle_alpha   90.00
_cell.angle_beta   90.00
_cell.angle_gamma   90.00
#
_symmetry.space_group_name_H-M   'P 1'
#
loop_
_entity.id
_entity.type
_entity.pdbx_description
1 polymer ?
#
loop_
_entity_poly.entity_id
_entity_poly.type
_entity_poly.pdbx_seq_one_letter_code
_entity_poly.pdbx_strand_id
1 'polypeptide(L)'
;KNFIRNIILIIEDDKVLDIDISLKKKNYEKKIDKKQLENSLVEVKDIFKENYQDQIIMHMIIINNDKNENNFLSNHNGSNDDHLILEVNFISIENNFTFYFDKLLESYQIKVDRHMSGKYIRNYIGEGSVELSTMANKLKNGLNKDEVQLVSKNIENRGFFERFFQLFS
;
A
#
# COMPACT_ATOMS: atom_id res chain seq x y z
N LYS A 1 -21.40 -28.31 -1.38
CA LYS A 1 -21.34 -27.09 -0.55
C LYS A 1 -19.97 -26.49 -0.76
N ASN A 2 -19.87 -25.30 -1.32
CA ASN A 2 -18.63 -24.57 -1.44
C ASN A 2 -18.35 -23.94 -0.06
N PHE A 3 -17.25 -24.32 0.58
CA PHE A 3 -16.79 -23.71 1.81
C PHE A 3 -15.98 -22.45 1.47
N ILE A 4 -16.28 -21.34 2.14
CA ILE A 4 -15.46 -20.12 2.10
C ILE A 4 -14.17 -20.43 2.85
N ARG A 5 -13.02 -20.35 2.15
CA ARG A 5 -11.70 -20.61 2.75
C ARG A 5 -10.86 -19.35 2.94
N ASN A 6 -11.08 -18.38 2.07
CA ASN A 6 -10.28 -17.15 2.05
C ASN A 6 -11.21 -15.93 2.05
N ILE A 7 -10.89 -14.94 2.87
CA ILE A 7 -11.67 -13.70 2.99
C ILE A 7 -10.76 -12.47 3.00
N ILE A 8 -11.35 -11.32 2.67
CA ILE A 8 -10.79 -10.01 2.98
C ILE A 8 -11.44 -9.55 4.29
N LEU A 9 -10.65 -9.19 5.28
CA LEU A 9 -11.13 -8.61 6.52
C LEU A 9 -11.13 -7.09 6.39
N ILE A 10 -12.32 -6.49 6.38
CA ILE A 10 -12.49 -5.04 6.34
C ILE A 10 -12.61 -4.53 7.76
N ILE A 11 -11.76 -3.59 8.13
CA ILE A 11 -11.64 -3.05 9.48
C ILE A 11 -12.15 -1.62 9.50
N GLU A 12 -13.13 -1.36 10.36
CA GLU A 12 -13.67 -0.03 10.65
C GLU A 12 -13.51 0.21 12.15
N ASP A 13 -12.39 0.77 12.54
CA ASP A 13 -12.03 1.02 13.93
C ASP A 13 -11.28 2.35 14.03
N ASP A 14 -11.50 3.08 15.13
CA ASP A 14 -10.85 4.37 15.41
C ASP A 14 -9.35 4.22 15.70
N LYS A 15 -8.87 2.99 15.95
CA LYS A 15 -7.45 2.67 16.14
C LYS A 15 -6.68 2.52 14.84
N VAL A 16 -7.35 2.59 13.70
CA VAL A 16 -6.68 2.62 12.39
C VAL A 16 -5.88 3.91 12.30
N LEU A 17 -4.57 3.77 12.19
CA LEU A 17 -3.65 4.90 12.00
C LEU A 17 -3.52 5.20 10.50
N ASP A 18 -3.44 6.49 10.20
CA ASP A 18 -3.31 7.06 8.86
C ASP A 18 -2.15 8.07 8.92
N ILE A 19 -0.97 7.70 8.38
CA ILE A 19 0.31 8.38 8.63
C ILE A 19 1.03 8.62 7.33
N ASP A 20 1.44 9.87 7.10
CA ASP A 20 2.28 10.24 5.96
C ASP A 20 3.75 10.28 6.38
N ILE A 21 4.61 9.67 5.57
CA ILE A 21 6.07 9.73 5.72
C ILE A 21 6.66 10.28 4.42
N SER A 22 7.46 11.34 4.56
CA SER A 22 8.18 11.95 3.45
C SER A 22 9.67 11.63 3.55
N LEU A 23 10.24 11.08 2.49
CA LEU A 23 11.65 10.82 2.33
C LEU A 23 12.24 11.82 1.33
N LYS A 24 13.23 12.62 1.80
CA LYS A 24 13.98 13.52 0.92
C LYS A 24 15.41 13.04 0.78
N LYS A 25 15.82 12.73 -0.44
CA LYS A 25 17.20 12.32 -0.76
C LYS A 25 17.83 13.25 -1.78
N LYS A 26 19.11 13.51 -1.60
CA LYS A 26 19.90 14.20 -2.62
C LYS A 26 20.09 13.24 -3.81
N ASN A 27 19.64 13.68 -4.99
CA ASN A 27 19.80 12.91 -6.22
C ASN A 27 20.89 13.55 -7.07
N TYR A 28 21.95 12.80 -7.35
CA TYR A 28 23.06 13.23 -8.20
C TYR A 28 22.82 12.88 -9.67
N GLU A 29 21.83 12.04 -9.95
CA GLU A 29 21.47 11.60 -11.30
C GLU A 29 20.18 12.30 -11.74
N LYS A 30 20.20 12.84 -12.96
CA LYS A 30 19.03 13.59 -13.51
C LYS A 30 17.78 12.74 -13.75
N LYS A 31 17.88 11.42 -13.66
CA LYS A 31 16.75 10.48 -13.79
C LYS A 31 16.78 9.47 -12.66
N ILE A 32 15.68 9.34 -11.97
CA ILE A 32 15.47 8.29 -10.98
C ILE A 32 15.19 7.01 -11.76
N ASP A 33 16.00 5.99 -11.55
CA ASP A 33 15.74 4.68 -12.10
C ASP A 33 14.76 3.88 -11.21
N LYS A 34 14.24 2.81 -11.77
CA LYS A 34 13.32 1.89 -11.09
C LYS A 34 13.91 1.37 -9.78
N LYS A 35 15.19 1.02 -9.76
CA LYS A 35 15.88 0.46 -8.60
C LYS A 35 16.03 1.48 -7.47
N GLN A 36 16.27 2.73 -7.81
CA GLN A 36 16.33 3.83 -6.82
C GLN A 36 14.96 4.04 -6.15
N LEU A 37 13.87 4.02 -6.93
CA LEU A 37 12.50 4.10 -6.39
C LEU A 37 12.20 2.90 -5.49
N GLU A 38 12.51 1.69 -5.93
CA GLU A 38 12.36 0.47 -5.14
C GLU A 38 13.08 0.55 -3.79
N ASN A 39 14.35 0.95 -3.80
CA ASN A 39 15.14 1.11 -2.60
C ASN A 39 14.56 2.17 -1.66
N SER A 40 14.07 3.29 -2.21
CA SER A 40 13.44 4.35 -1.43
C SER A 40 12.11 3.91 -0.80
N LEU A 41 11.30 3.12 -1.51
CA LEU A 41 10.08 2.54 -0.96
C LEU A 41 10.38 1.55 0.18
N VAL A 42 11.42 0.73 0.04
CA VAL A 42 11.87 -0.18 1.11
C VAL A 42 12.30 0.64 2.32
N GLU A 43 13.11 1.68 2.13
CA GLU A 43 13.59 2.52 3.23
C GLU A 43 12.46 3.24 3.96
N VAL A 44 11.49 3.83 3.24
CA VAL A 44 10.32 4.47 3.88
C VAL A 44 9.51 3.46 4.69
N LYS A 45 9.33 2.24 4.17
CA LYS A 45 8.68 1.14 4.89
C LYS A 45 9.46 0.73 6.15
N ASP A 46 10.78 0.68 6.08
CA ASP A 46 11.63 0.35 7.23
C ASP A 46 11.54 1.45 8.29
N ILE A 47 11.58 2.73 7.89
CA ILE A 47 11.34 3.88 8.78
C ILE A 47 9.98 3.74 9.49
N PHE A 48 8.91 3.37 8.76
CA PHE A 48 7.62 3.11 9.37
C PHE A 48 7.71 1.99 10.42
N LYS A 49 8.32 0.85 10.07
CA LYS A 49 8.44 -0.31 10.94
C LYS A 49 9.25 -0.06 12.20
N GLU A 50 10.31 0.76 12.12
CA GLU A 50 11.13 1.14 13.27
C GLU A 50 10.36 2.00 14.27
N ASN A 51 9.50 2.90 13.78
CA ASN A 51 8.75 3.83 14.62
C ASN A 51 7.40 3.27 15.11
N TYR A 52 6.83 2.30 14.39
CA TYR A 52 5.51 1.73 14.63
C TYR A 52 5.58 0.19 14.67
N GLN A 53 6.38 -0.35 15.60
CA GLN A 53 6.73 -1.78 15.67
C GLN A 53 5.51 -2.69 15.89
N ASP A 54 4.51 -2.22 16.63
CA ASP A 54 3.30 -2.97 16.94
C ASP A 54 2.21 -2.82 15.86
N GLN A 55 2.52 -2.16 14.75
CA GLN A 55 1.56 -1.92 13.66
C GLN A 55 1.73 -2.88 12.50
N ILE A 56 0.61 -3.34 11.95
CA ILE A 56 0.53 -4.02 10.66
C ILE A 56 0.10 -3.01 9.60
N ILE A 57 0.87 -2.91 8.53
CA ILE A 57 0.53 -2.09 7.37
C ILE A 57 -0.59 -2.79 6.58
N MET A 58 -1.75 -2.16 6.49
CA MET A 58 -2.87 -2.57 5.64
C MET A 58 -2.72 -2.01 4.23
N HIS A 59 -2.34 -0.74 4.13
CA HIS A 59 -2.14 -0.04 2.86
C HIS A 59 -0.86 0.79 2.92
N MET A 60 -0.14 0.85 1.80
CA MET A 60 1.01 1.69 1.56
C MET A 60 0.79 2.38 0.22
N ILE A 61 0.58 3.69 0.24
CA ILE A 61 0.10 4.44 -0.92
C ILE A 61 1.10 5.56 -1.23
N ILE A 62 1.59 5.61 -2.45
CA ILE A 62 2.46 6.71 -2.89
C ILE A 62 1.57 7.94 -3.12
N ILE A 63 1.92 9.05 -2.45
CA ILE A 63 1.22 10.32 -2.62
C ILE A 63 1.84 11.04 -3.82
N ASN A 64 1.05 11.17 -4.89
CA ASN A 64 1.43 11.97 -6.05
C ASN A 64 0.91 13.38 -5.91
N ASN A 65 1.81 14.33 -5.71
CA ASN A 65 1.45 15.75 -5.68
C ASN A 65 1.28 16.37 -7.07
N ASP A 66 1.67 15.67 -8.14
CA ASP A 66 1.55 16.17 -9.52
C ASP A 66 0.40 15.50 -10.27
N LYS A 67 -0.60 16.31 -10.67
CA LYS A 67 -1.75 15.90 -11.48
C LYS A 67 -1.40 15.47 -12.92
N ASN A 68 -0.13 15.41 -13.29
CA ASN A 68 0.34 14.94 -14.59
C ASN A 68 0.70 13.46 -14.50
N GLU A 69 -0.12 12.62 -15.08
CA GLU A 69 -0.20 11.17 -15.02
C GLU A 69 1.09 10.37 -15.34
N ASN A 70 2.22 11.02 -15.62
CA ASN A 70 3.44 10.34 -16.05
C ASN A 70 4.71 10.67 -15.25
N ASN A 71 4.62 11.36 -14.11
CA ASN A 71 5.82 11.89 -13.47
C ASN A 71 5.90 11.60 -11.97
N PHE A 72 6.03 10.30 -11.57
CA PHE A 72 6.69 9.95 -10.30
C PHE A 72 8.14 10.47 -10.26
N LEU A 73 8.60 10.98 -11.39
CA LEU A 73 9.96 11.35 -11.69
C LEU A 73 10.08 12.81 -12.15
N SER A 74 9.03 13.61 -12.03
CA SER A 74 9.13 15.01 -12.43
C SER A 74 9.91 15.78 -11.37
N ASN A 75 11.14 16.07 -11.74
CA ASN A 75 11.81 17.26 -11.23
C ASN A 75 10.80 18.39 -11.18
N HIS A 76 10.54 18.97 -10.01
CA HIS A 76 9.85 20.25 -9.93
C HIS A 76 10.51 21.20 -10.93
N ASN A 77 9.79 21.46 -12.04
CA ASN A 77 10.24 22.35 -13.10
C ASN A 77 10.57 23.72 -12.51
N GLY A 78 11.85 24.04 -12.43
CA GLY A 78 12.30 25.39 -12.23
C GLY A 78 13.29 25.67 -11.09
N SER A 79 13.56 24.74 -10.20
CA SER A 79 14.67 24.88 -9.26
C SER A 79 15.73 23.80 -9.52
N ASN A 80 16.99 24.18 -9.48
CA ASN A 80 18.15 23.25 -9.51
C ASN A 80 18.21 22.33 -8.28
N ASP A 81 17.07 21.83 -7.82
CA ASP A 81 17.00 20.96 -6.64
C ASP A 81 17.24 19.51 -7.07
N ASP A 82 18.49 19.08 -6.92
CA ASP A 82 18.93 17.70 -7.11
C ASP A 82 18.40 16.78 -5.97
N HIS A 83 17.09 16.81 -5.70
CA HIS A 83 16.48 16.03 -4.63
C HIS A 83 15.35 15.15 -5.14
N LEU A 84 15.34 13.89 -4.69
CA LEU A 84 14.19 13.01 -4.74
C LEU A 84 13.32 13.27 -3.50
N ILE A 85 12.06 13.57 -3.69
CA ILE A 85 11.06 13.61 -2.62
C ILE A 85 10.07 12.48 -2.90
N LEU A 86 9.93 11.57 -1.95
CA LEU A 86 8.98 10.47 -1.98
C LEU A 86 8.06 10.59 -0.77
N GLU A 87 6.77 10.78 -1.01
CA GLU A 87 5.76 10.83 0.03
C GLU A 87 4.91 9.57 -0.02
N VAL A 88 4.75 8.92 1.12
CA VAL A 88 4.02 7.65 1.24
C VAL A 88 3.07 7.71 2.43
N ASN A 89 1.81 7.43 2.16
CA ASN A 89 0.78 7.25 3.18
C ASN A 89 0.75 5.78 3.62
N PHE A 90 0.76 5.56 4.94
CA PHE A 90 0.61 4.27 5.58
C PHE A 90 -0.71 4.22 6.35
N ILE A 91 -1.57 3.27 6.01
CA ILE A 91 -2.75 2.95 6.79
C ILE A 91 -2.47 1.63 7.51
N SER A 92 -2.53 1.66 8.84
CA SER A 92 -2.11 0.55 9.68
C SER A 92 -3.02 0.33 10.87
N ILE A 93 -2.87 -0.83 11.53
CA ILE A 93 -3.59 -1.17 12.75
C ILE A 93 -2.70 -2.01 13.67
N GLU A 94 -2.98 -2.00 14.97
CA GLU A 94 -2.26 -2.82 15.95
C GLU A 94 -2.25 -4.30 15.59
N ASN A 95 -1.08 -4.92 15.66
CA ASN A 95 -0.86 -6.34 15.39
C ASN A 95 -1.74 -7.24 16.26
N ASN A 96 -1.87 -6.91 17.55
CA ASN A 96 -2.68 -7.70 18.49
C ASN A 96 -4.15 -7.76 18.07
N PHE A 97 -4.68 -6.67 17.48
CA PHE A 97 -6.05 -6.62 17.00
C PHE A 97 -6.27 -7.62 15.86
N THR A 98 -5.43 -7.58 14.83
CA THR A 98 -5.55 -8.47 13.67
C THR A 98 -5.25 -9.92 14.05
N PHE A 99 -4.24 -10.16 14.90
CA PHE A 99 -3.87 -11.49 15.36
C PHE A 99 -5.03 -12.22 16.04
N TYR A 100 -5.82 -11.51 16.88
CA TYR A 100 -6.97 -12.10 17.53
C TYR A 100 -8.01 -12.59 16.51
N PHE A 101 -8.36 -11.77 15.53
CA PHE A 101 -9.33 -12.15 14.49
C PHE A 101 -8.80 -13.25 13.57
N ASP A 102 -7.53 -13.18 13.21
CA ASP A 102 -6.90 -14.21 12.36
C ASP A 102 -6.94 -15.58 13.06
N LYS A 103 -6.60 -15.65 14.33
CA LYS A 103 -6.67 -16.88 15.12
C LYS A 103 -8.09 -17.40 15.29
N LEU A 104 -9.05 -16.53 15.52
CA LEU A 104 -10.46 -16.90 15.61
C LEU A 104 -10.94 -17.51 14.28
N LEU A 105 -10.67 -16.87 13.16
CA LEU A 105 -11.08 -17.33 11.84
C LEU A 105 -10.35 -18.61 11.42
N GLU A 106 -9.05 -18.73 11.76
CA GLU A 106 -8.26 -19.93 11.52
C GLU A 106 -8.86 -21.17 12.22
N SER A 107 -9.44 -21.00 13.41
CA SER A 107 -10.13 -22.09 14.13
C SER A 107 -11.33 -22.65 13.36
N TYR A 108 -11.91 -21.85 12.45
CA TYR A 108 -12.97 -22.24 11.53
C TYR A 108 -12.46 -22.61 10.12
N GLN A 109 -11.14 -22.78 9.95
CA GLN A 109 -10.48 -23.06 8.67
C GLN A 109 -10.66 -21.95 7.63
N ILE A 110 -10.86 -20.71 8.08
CA ILE A 110 -10.96 -19.51 7.26
C ILE A 110 -9.64 -18.75 7.36
N LYS A 111 -9.02 -18.47 6.21
CA LYS A 111 -7.79 -17.68 6.12
C LYS A 111 -8.12 -16.24 5.74
N VAL A 112 -7.54 -15.28 6.44
CA VAL A 112 -7.56 -13.89 6.01
C VAL A 112 -6.47 -13.67 4.96
N ASP A 113 -6.88 -13.36 3.74
CA ASP A 113 -5.98 -13.05 2.64
C ASP A 113 -5.38 -11.64 2.77
N ARG A 114 -6.22 -10.71 3.24
CA ARG A 114 -5.83 -9.30 3.37
C ARG A 114 -6.69 -8.59 4.42
N HIS A 115 -6.05 -7.76 5.23
CA HIS A 115 -6.70 -6.75 6.06
C HIS A 115 -6.80 -5.45 5.27
N MET A 116 -7.94 -4.79 5.29
CA MET A 116 -8.16 -3.53 4.57
C MET A 116 -8.94 -2.54 5.44
N SER A 117 -8.58 -1.27 5.36
CA SER A 117 -9.32 -0.20 6.04
C SER A 117 -10.65 0.08 5.33
N GLY A 118 -11.74 0.04 6.08
CA GLY A 118 -13.06 0.41 5.55
C GLY A 118 -13.12 1.87 5.11
N LYS A 119 -12.50 2.78 5.86
CA LYS A 119 -12.38 4.20 5.49
C LYS A 119 -11.68 4.37 4.13
N TYR A 120 -10.54 3.66 3.93
CA TYR A 120 -9.83 3.69 2.66
C TYR A 120 -10.70 3.20 1.50
N ILE A 121 -11.40 2.07 1.67
CA ILE A 121 -12.26 1.51 0.63
C ILE A 121 -13.38 2.49 0.26
N ARG A 122 -14.00 3.15 1.26
CA ARG A 122 -15.08 4.12 1.03
C ARG A 122 -14.65 5.32 0.18
N ASN A 123 -13.39 5.73 0.25
CA ASN A 123 -12.87 6.83 -0.59
C ASN A 123 -12.95 6.53 -2.09
N TYR A 124 -13.07 5.25 -2.47
CA TYR A 124 -13.21 4.81 -3.86
C TYR A 124 -14.67 4.49 -4.25
N ILE A 125 -15.60 4.52 -3.29
CA ILE A 125 -17.01 4.36 -3.56
C ILE A 125 -17.57 5.75 -3.89
N GLY A 126 -17.80 6.02 -5.18
CA GLY A 126 -18.48 7.25 -5.61
C GLY A 126 -19.97 7.24 -5.23
N GLU A 127 -20.73 8.20 -5.74
CA GLU A 127 -22.20 8.35 -5.50
C GLU A 127 -23.04 7.16 -5.98
N GLY A 128 -22.42 6.16 -6.63
CA GLY A 128 -23.07 4.93 -7.09
C GLY A 128 -23.18 3.86 -6.00
N SER A 129 -24.17 2.97 -6.10
CA SER A 129 -24.45 1.89 -5.17
C SER A 129 -23.48 0.71 -5.29
N VAL A 130 -22.17 0.95 -5.22
CA VAL A 130 -21.18 -0.13 -5.23
C VAL A 130 -21.04 -0.68 -3.81
N GLU A 131 -21.24 -1.97 -3.63
CA GLU A 131 -21.04 -2.62 -2.32
C GLU A 131 -19.59 -2.55 -1.87
N LEU A 132 -19.36 -2.37 -0.57
CA LEU A 132 -18.05 -2.29 0.07
C LEU A 132 -17.17 -3.50 -0.27
N SER A 133 -17.76 -4.70 -0.27
CA SER A 133 -17.09 -5.97 -0.62
C SER A 133 -16.57 -5.99 -2.07
N THR A 134 -17.39 -5.47 -3.00
CA THR A 134 -17.03 -5.37 -4.41
C THR A 134 -15.88 -4.40 -4.61
N MET A 135 -15.90 -3.23 -3.94
CA MET A 135 -14.83 -2.25 -4.01
C MET A 135 -13.55 -2.78 -3.38
N ALA A 136 -13.63 -3.44 -2.21
CA ALA A 136 -12.49 -4.10 -1.57
C ALA A 136 -11.80 -5.09 -2.52
N ASN A 137 -12.59 -5.89 -3.25
CA ASN A 137 -12.02 -6.84 -4.20
C ASN A 137 -11.34 -6.14 -5.41
N LYS A 138 -11.91 -5.04 -5.91
CA LYS A 138 -11.28 -4.24 -6.98
C LYS A 138 -9.95 -3.64 -6.51
N LEU A 139 -9.89 -3.07 -5.31
CA LEU A 139 -8.68 -2.50 -4.72
C LEU A 139 -7.62 -3.58 -4.47
N LYS A 140 -8.01 -4.74 -3.94
CA LYS A 140 -7.10 -5.89 -3.81
C LYS A 140 -6.46 -6.28 -5.14
N ASN A 141 -7.19 -6.14 -6.25
CA ASN A 141 -6.72 -6.47 -7.59
C ASN A 141 -6.06 -5.29 -8.32
N GLY A 142 -5.69 -4.20 -7.62
CA GLY A 142 -4.88 -3.12 -8.16
C GLY A 142 -5.68 -1.98 -8.80
N LEU A 143 -6.92 -1.73 -8.37
CA LEU A 143 -7.68 -0.56 -8.82
C LEU A 143 -6.94 0.75 -8.51
N ASN A 144 -6.30 0.85 -7.34
CA ASN A 144 -5.42 1.96 -7.02
C ASN A 144 -4.00 1.67 -7.52
N LYS A 145 -3.58 2.38 -8.56
CA LYS A 145 -2.24 2.24 -9.15
C LYS A 145 -1.12 2.75 -8.24
N ASP A 146 -1.45 3.67 -7.34
CA ASP A 146 -0.49 4.27 -6.41
C ASP A 146 -0.28 3.41 -5.15
N GLU A 147 -1.08 2.35 -4.99
CA GLU A 147 -0.96 1.44 -3.86
C GLU A 147 0.12 0.39 -4.09
N VAL A 148 1.14 0.41 -3.23
CA VAL A 148 2.22 -0.57 -3.20
C VAL A 148 1.74 -1.86 -2.54
N GLN A 149 1.56 -2.91 -3.31
CA GLN A 149 1.14 -4.20 -2.77
C GLN A 149 2.34 -4.95 -2.16
N LEU A 150 2.26 -5.22 -0.85
CA LEU A 150 3.25 -6.01 -0.15
C LEU A 150 2.97 -7.50 -0.39
N VAL A 151 3.67 -8.11 -1.32
CA VAL A 151 3.56 -9.55 -1.62
C VAL A 151 4.71 -10.29 -0.96
N SER A 152 4.42 -11.37 -0.21
CA SER A 152 5.46 -12.25 0.31
C SER A 152 6.23 -12.88 -0.85
N LYS A 153 7.56 -12.87 -0.74
CA LYS A 153 8.47 -13.41 -1.75
C LYS A 153 8.40 -14.93 -1.74
N ASN A 154 7.42 -15.53 -2.43
CA ASN A 154 7.50 -16.95 -2.79
C ASN A 154 8.46 -17.10 -3.96
N ILE A 155 9.35 -18.09 -3.88
CA ILE A 155 10.46 -18.35 -4.81
C ILE A 155 10.00 -18.56 -6.28
N GLU A 156 8.71 -18.80 -6.51
CA GLU A 156 8.12 -19.02 -7.84
C GLU A 156 7.46 -17.76 -8.45
N ASN A 157 7.34 -16.67 -7.72
CA ASN A 157 6.72 -15.45 -8.24
C ASN A 157 7.79 -14.44 -8.64
N ARG A 158 7.69 -13.97 -9.87
CA ARG A 158 8.37 -12.76 -10.34
C ARG A 158 8.28 -11.68 -9.27
N GLY A 159 9.40 -11.00 -9.01
CA GLY A 159 9.55 -10.12 -7.86
C GLY A 159 8.41 -9.12 -7.73
N PHE A 160 8.07 -8.78 -6.48
CA PHE A 160 7.04 -7.84 -6.08
C PHE A 160 6.96 -6.58 -6.97
N PHE A 161 8.11 -6.02 -7.31
CA PHE A 161 8.23 -4.81 -8.11
C PHE A 161 7.97 -5.01 -9.61
N GLU A 162 8.11 -6.21 -10.17
CA GLU A 162 7.77 -6.46 -11.57
C GLU A 162 6.27 -6.33 -11.84
N ARG A 163 5.40 -6.68 -10.88
CA ARG A 163 3.95 -6.46 -11.01
C ARG A 163 3.58 -4.99 -10.84
N PHE A 164 4.26 -4.29 -9.95
CA PHE A 164 4.04 -2.87 -9.72
C PHE A 164 4.37 -2.04 -10.97
N PHE A 165 5.50 -2.33 -11.63
CA PHE A 165 5.94 -1.56 -12.79
C PHE A 165 5.29 -1.97 -14.12
N GLN A 166 4.68 -3.15 -14.23
CA GLN A 166 3.83 -3.50 -15.38
C GLN A 166 2.55 -2.66 -15.47
N LEU A 167 2.16 -2.00 -14.38
CA LEU A 167 1.03 -1.06 -14.36
C LEU A 167 1.41 0.34 -14.89
N PHE A 168 2.70 0.62 -15.08
CA PHE A 168 3.23 1.92 -15.54
C PHE A 168 3.85 1.86 -16.95
N SER A 169 3.81 0.72 -17.64
CA SER A 169 4.12 0.56 -19.05
C SER A 169 2.85 0.46 -19.85
#